data_349922516c383efcaf5ae0dc1827e734
#
_entry.id   349922516c383efcaf5ae0dc1827e734
#
_cell.length_a   1.000
_cell.length_b   1.000
_cell.length_c   1.000
_cell.angle_alpha   90.00
_cell.angle_beta   90.00
_cell.angle_gamma   90.00
#
_symmetry.space_group_name_H-M   'P 1'
#
loop_
_entity.id
_entity.type
_entity.pdbx_description
1 polymer ?
#
loop_
_entity_poly.entity_id
_entity_poly.type
_entity_poly.pdbx_seq_one_letter_code
_entity_poly.pdbx_strand_id
1 'polypeptide(L)'
;MTRPAPQTRESIQDVARDLFAQKGVQRTSLQDIADRLGITKPALYYHFKSRDDLVRSIIQPLIDDGERFVHDQELRPESERATPRELLEGYFDFHYRHRADLVLIVAELTTVADLGLIDAMLGWRDRLGRLVFGRNPTLAQSTRAVIAFGGLQDCVLQFPDAPHGALREETVDGAMAALGI
;
A
#
# COMPACT_ATOMS: atom_id res chain seq x y z
N MET A 1 25.43 -32.18 -2.11
CA MET A 1 24.00 -31.85 -2.30
C MET A 1 23.57 -30.97 -1.16
N THR A 2 23.51 -29.67 -1.40
CA THR A 2 23.13 -28.68 -0.39
C THR A 2 21.62 -28.78 -0.19
N ARG A 3 21.19 -29.09 1.03
CA ARG A 3 19.77 -29.08 1.42
C ARG A 3 19.24 -27.68 1.17
N PRO A 4 18.16 -27.46 0.38
CA PRO A 4 17.61 -26.14 0.21
C PRO A 4 17.24 -25.58 1.59
N ALA A 5 17.56 -24.30 1.83
CA ALA A 5 17.11 -23.58 3.01
C ALA A 5 15.59 -23.71 3.14
N PRO A 6 15.03 -23.79 4.37
CA PRO A 6 13.59 -23.85 4.52
C PRO A 6 12.98 -22.65 3.82
N GLN A 7 12.16 -22.90 2.81
CA GLN A 7 11.45 -21.87 2.07
C GLN A 7 10.50 -21.20 3.05
N THR A 8 10.79 -19.96 3.39
CA THR A 8 9.99 -19.18 4.31
C THR A 8 8.72 -18.69 3.62
N ARG A 9 7.72 -18.32 4.41
CA ARG A 9 6.52 -17.65 3.93
C ARG A 9 6.86 -16.43 3.05
N GLU A 10 7.87 -15.66 3.44
CA GLU A 10 8.38 -14.49 2.72
C GLU A 10 8.91 -14.83 1.32
N SER A 11 9.72 -15.88 1.17
CA SER A 11 10.23 -16.31 -0.15
C SER A 11 9.10 -16.68 -1.11
N ILE A 12 8.01 -17.27 -0.60
CA ILE A 12 6.82 -17.58 -1.41
C ILE A 12 6.13 -16.28 -1.85
N GLN A 13 5.99 -15.30 -0.96
CA GLN A 13 5.40 -14.01 -1.27
C GLN A 13 6.23 -13.24 -2.30
N ASP A 14 7.56 -13.25 -2.20
CA ASP A 14 8.45 -12.56 -3.13
C ASP A 14 8.34 -13.14 -4.54
N VAL A 15 8.41 -14.47 -4.68
CA VAL A 15 8.22 -15.13 -5.98
C VAL A 15 6.81 -14.92 -6.53
N ALA A 16 5.80 -14.85 -5.64
CA ALA A 16 4.44 -14.56 -6.05
C ALA A 16 4.31 -13.12 -6.59
N ARG A 17 4.91 -12.11 -5.93
CA ARG A 17 4.95 -10.71 -6.44
C ARG A 17 5.54 -10.65 -7.84
N ASP A 18 6.69 -11.32 -8.06
CA ASP A 18 7.36 -11.35 -9.36
C ASP A 18 6.47 -11.95 -10.44
N LEU A 19 5.83 -13.09 -10.17
CA LEU A 19 4.95 -13.76 -11.11
C LEU A 19 3.66 -13.00 -11.36
N PHE A 20 3.08 -12.38 -10.32
CA PHE A 20 1.90 -11.53 -10.44
C PHE A 20 2.20 -10.29 -11.29
N ALA A 21 3.36 -9.66 -11.12
CA ALA A 21 3.78 -8.53 -11.94
C ALA A 21 4.00 -8.92 -13.41
N GLN A 22 4.53 -10.12 -13.68
CA GLN A 22 4.83 -10.59 -15.04
C GLN A 22 3.61 -11.04 -15.85
N LYS A 23 2.68 -11.75 -15.23
CA LYS A 23 1.56 -12.39 -15.94
C LYS A 23 0.17 -12.17 -15.33
N GLY A 24 0.10 -11.42 -14.23
CA GLY A 24 -1.14 -11.13 -13.50
C GLY A 24 -1.51 -12.24 -12.50
N VAL A 25 -2.29 -11.86 -11.48
CA VAL A 25 -2.75 -12.78 -10.42
C VAL A 25 -3.58 -13.91 -11.01
N GLN A 26 -4.54 -13.58 -11.89
CA GLN A 26 -5.48 -14.58 -12.43
C GLN A 26 -4.80 -15.67 -13.27
N ARG A 27 -3.68 -15.36 -13.92
CA ARG A 27 -2.90 -16.30 -14.75
C ARG A 27 -1.76 -16.98 -14.00
N THR A 28 -1.60 -16.69 -12.71
CA THR A 28 -0.59 -17.33 -11.86
C THR A 28 -1.23 -18.40 -10.98
N SER A 29 -0.80 -19.64 -11.11
CA SER A 29 -1.22 -20.72 -10.24
C SER A 29 -0.25 -20.91 -9.06
N LEU A 30 -0.74 -21.51 -7.96
CA LEU A 30 0.14 -21.90 -6.86
C LEU A 30 1.20 -22.94 -7.31
N GLN A 31 0.91 -23.73 -8.36
CA GLN A 31 1.88 -24.64 -8.95
C GLN A 31 3.04 -23.87 -9.62
N ASP A 32 2.77 -22.81 -10.37
CA ASP A 32 3.82 -21.99 -11.00
C ASP A 32 4.80 -21.42 -9.96
N ILE A 33 4.24 -21.00 -8.80
CA ILE A 33 5.05 -20.47 -7.69
C ILE A 33 5.89 -21.59 -7.06
N ALA A 34 5.30 -22.79 -6.84
CA ALA A 34 6.00 -23.94 -6.30
C ALA A 34 7.15 -24.39 -7.24
N ASP A 35 6.89 -24.46 -8.54
CA ASP A 35 7.87 -24.83 -9.57
C ASP A 35 9.02 -23.82 -9.62
N ARG A 36 8.73 -22.52 -9.55
CA ARG A 36 9.74 -21.44 -9.54
C ARG A 36 10.64 -21.50 -8.31
N LEU A 37 10.09 -21.93 -7.16
CA LEU A 37 10.83 -22.09 -5.90
C LEU A 37 11.53 -23.45 -5.78
N GLY A 38 11.23 -24.41 -6.66
CA GLY A 38 11.74 -25.77 -6.55
C GLY A 38 11.19 -26.53 -5.33
N ILE A 39 9.97 -26.21 -4.88
CA ILE A 39 9.29 -26.86 -3.76
C ILE A 39 8.10 -27.69 -4.25
N THR A 40 7.64 -28.60 -3.40
CA THR A 40 6.46 -29.39 -3.71
C THR A 40 5.17 -28.59 -3.48
N LYS A 41 4.12 -28.87 -4.25
CA LYS A 41 2.80 -28.28 -4.06
C LYS A 41 2.27 -28.42 -2.63
N PRO A 42 2.36 -29.59 -1.96
CA PRO A 42 2.00 -29.71 -0.56
C PRO A 42 2.76 -28.78 0.39
N ALA A 43 4.05 -28.53 0.13
CA ALA A 43 4.84 -27.61 0.93
C ALA A 43 4.34 -26.16 0.81
N LEU A 44 3.93 -25.74 -0.40
CA LEU A 44 3.32 -24.43 -0.62
C LEU A 44 1.95 -24.35 0.06
N TYR A 45 1.09 -25.37 -0.06
CA TYR A 45 -0.22 -25.41 0.58
C TYR A 45 -0.16 -25.45 2.11
N TYR A 46 0.96 -25.85 2.69
CA TYR A 46 1.19 -25.69 4.14
C TYR A 46 1.19 -24.21 4.57
N HIS A 47 1.71 -23.33 3.71
CA HIS A 47 1.80 -21.87 3.98
C HIS A 47 0.57 -21.09 3.53
N PHE A 48 -0.01 -21.46 2.37
CA PHE A 48 -1.11 -20.70 1.74
C PHE A 48 -2.15 -21.68 1.17
N LYS A 49 -3.39 -21.54 1.65
CA LYS A 49 -4.49 -22.45 1.28
C LYS A 49 -5.04 -22.16 -0.11
N SER A 50 -4.90 -20.95 -0.60
CA SER A 50 -5.39 -20.48 -1.89
C SER A 50 -4.51 -19.36 -2.44
N ARG A 51 -4.71 -19.03 -3.71
CA ARG A 51 -4.11 -17.85 -4.34
C ARG A 51 -4.58 -16.56 -3.64
N ASP A 52 -5.87 -16.48 -3.31
CA ASP A 52 -6.45 -15.33 -2.62
C ASP A 52 -5.86 -15.14 -1.21
N ASP A 53 -5.61 -16.23 -0.49
CA ASP A 53 -4.90 -16.21 0.80
C ASP A 53 -3.48 -15.66 0.64
N LEU A 54 -2.79 -16.05 -0.42
CA LEU A 54 -1.45 -15.52 -0.75
C LEU A 54 -1.51 -14.03 -1.12
N VAL A 55 -2.43 -13.60 -1.99
CA VAL A 55 -2.62 -12.19 -2.36
C VAL A 55 -2.94 -11.36 -1.11
N ARG A 56 -3.89 -11.82 -0.29
CA ARG A 56 -4.23 -11.16 0.96
C ARG A 56 -3.01 -11.02 1.86
N SER A 57 -2.20 -12.06 1.99
CA SER A 57 -1.01 -12.05 2.86
C SER A 57 0.08 -11.07 2.38
N ILE A 58 0.12 -10.76 1.08
CA ILE A 58 1.03 -9.79 0.49
C ILE A 58 0.55 -8.36 0.79
N ILE A 59 -0.76 -8.12 0.67
CA ILE A 59 -1.35 -6.77 0.77
C ILE A 59 -1.66 -6.40 2.23
N GLN A 60 -1.98 -7.37 3.08
CA GLN A 60 -2.41 -7.12 4.47
C GLN A 60 -1.42 -6.27 5.28
N PRO A 61 -0.08 -6.46 5.19
CA PRO A 61 0.88 -5.60 5.89
C PRO A 61 0.77 -4.11 5.52
N LEU A 62 0.50 -3.81 4.24
CA LEU A 62 0.23 -2.43 3.80
C LEU A 62 -1.05 -1.89 4.44
N ILE A 63 -2.12 -2.70 4.47
CA ILE A 63 -3.39 -2.29 5.10
C ILE A 63 -3.19 -2.04 6.60
N ASP A 64 -2.52 -2.95 7.29
CA ASP A 64 -2.27 -2.85 8.73
C ASP A 64 -1.38 -1.63 9.08
N ASP A 65 -0.36 -1.36 8.29
CA ASP A 65 0.53 -0.21 8.47
C ASP A 65 -0.19 1.12 8.17
N GLY A 66 -1.02 1.17 7.12
CA GLY A 66 -1.81 2.33 6.78
C GLY A 66 -2.86 2.64 7.85
N GLU A 67 -3.58 1.63 8.34
CA GLU A 67 -4.53 1.79 9.43
C GLU A 67 -3.83 2.28 10.70
N ARG A 68 -2.69 1.70 11.05
CA ARG A 68 -1.89 2.14 12.20
C ARG A 68 -1.45 3.58 12.04
N PHE A 69 -0.92 3.95 10.87
CA PHE A 69 -0.51 5.33 10.59
C PHE A 69 -1.64 6.33 10.85
N VAL A 70 -2.83 6.09 10.29
CA VAL A 70 -3.98 7.00 10.44
C VAL A 70 -4.46 7.02 11.89
N HIS A 71 -4.59 5.85 12.51
CA HIS A 71 -5.04 5.71 13.90
C HIS A 71 -4.12 6.43 14.89
N ASP A 72 -2.81 6.29 14.72
CA ASP A 72 -1.82 6.97 15.58
C ASP A 72 -1.93 8.49 15.48
N GLN A 73 -2.23 9.04 14.28
CA GLN A 73 -2.47 10.48 14.12
C GLN A 73 -3.77 10.93 14.80
N GLU A 74 -4.83 10.11 14.75
CA GLU A 74 -6.12 10.41 15.39
C GLU A 74 -6.04 10.41 16.92
N LEU A 75 -5.19 9.57 17.49
CA LEU A 75 -5.00 9.47 18.94
C LEU A 75 -4.15 10.58 19.55
N ARG A 76 -3.41 11.35 18.73
CA ARG A 76 -2.57 12.45 19.26
C ARG A 76 -3.41 13.51 19.93
N PRO A 77 -2.99 13.99 21.13
CA PRO A 77 -3.56 15.17 21.75
C PRO A 77 -3.49 16.37 20.80
N GLU A 78 -4.40 17.31 20.91
CA GLU A 78 -4.47 18.47 19.99
C GLU A 78 -3.16 19.28 19.96
N SER A 79 -2.49 19.39 21.11
CA SER A 79 -1.18 20.06 21.24
C SER A 79 -0.01 19.34 20.55
N GLU A 80 -0.19 18.06 20.20
CA GLU A 80 0.83 17.19 19.59
C GLU A 80 0.43 16.72 18.19
N ARG A 81 -0.66 17.24 17.64
CA ARG A 81 -1.10 16.88 16.29
C ARG A 81 -0.06 17.28 15.26
N ALA A 82 0.19 16.37 14.35
CA ALA A 82 1.03 16.65 13.21
C ALA A 82 0.44 17.80 12.39
N THR A 83 1.30 18.69 11.92
CA THR A 83 0.94 19.70 10.93
C THR A 83 0.49 19.03 9.63
N PRO A 84 -0.27 19.70 8.76
CA PRO A 84 -0.63 19.14 7.46
C PRO A 84 0.57 18.66 6.63
N ARG A 85 1.71 19.40 6.70
CA ARG A 85 2.95 18.98 6.06
C ARG A 85 3.49 17.68 6.64
N GLU A 86 3.60 17.56 7.95
CA GLU A 86 4.07 16.34 8.61
C GLU A 86 3.16 15.13 8.33
N LEU A 87 1.83 15.35 8.22
CA LEU A 87 0.90 14.29 7.80
C LEU A 87 1.18 13.83 6.36
N LEU A 88 1.38 14.76 5.43
CA LEU A 88 1.71 14.44 4.04
C LEU A 88 3.06 13.75 3.92
N GLU A 89 4.06 14.20 4.66
CA GLU A 89 5.39 13.59 4.70
C GLU A 89 5.34 12.15 5.21
N GLY A 90 4.65 11.92 6.33
CA GLY A 90 4.47 10.56 6.88
C GLY A 90 3.66 9.66 5.94
N TYR A 91 2.65 10.19 5.28
CA TYR A 91 1.84 9.46 4.31
C TYR A 91 2.62 9.15 3.03
N PHE A 92 3.51 10.05 2.58
CA PHE A 92 4.45 9.78 1.49
C PHE A 92 5.39 8.65 1.85
N ASP A 93 6.06 8.72 3.02
CA ASP A 93 7.02 7.72 3.46
C ASP A 93 6.37 6.33 3.62
N PHE A 94 5.12 6.29 4.07
CA PHE A 94 4.32 5.07 4.11
C PHE A 94 4.10 4.49 2.70
N HIS A 95 3.62 5.27 1.73
CA HIS A 95 3.37 4.81 0.36
C HIS A 95 4.67 4.42 -0.36
N TYR A 96 5.74 5.18 -0.15
CA TYR A 96 7.05 4.87 -0.75
C TYR A 96 7.62 3.54 -0.25
N ARG A 97 7.42 3.24 1.04
CA ARG A 97 7.83 1.95 1.63
C ARG A 97 7.08 0.77 1.00
N HIS A 98 5.80 0.94 0.75
CA HIS A 98 4.89 -0.08 0.23
C HIS A 98 4.68 0.00 -1.29
N ARG A 99 5.52 0.75 -2.03
CA ARG A 99 5.27 1.01 -3.46
C ARG A 99 5.16 -0.24 -4.33
N ALA A 100 5.91 -1.30 -4.01
CA ALA A 100 5.83 -2.56 -4.76
C ALA A 100 4.46 -3.24 -4.60
N ASP A 101 3.88 -3.20 -3.40
CA ASP A 101 2.55 -3.76 -3.14
C ASP A 101 1.45 -2.88 -3.74
N LEU A 102 1.65 -1.55 -3.80
CA LEU A 102 0.74 -0.62 -4.48
C LEU A 102 0.67 -0.89 -5.99
N VAL A 103 1.80 -1.20 -6.64
CA VAL A 103 1.80 -1.60 -8.06
C VAL A 103 0.93 -2.84 -8.28
N LEU A 104 1.04 -3.84 -7.40
CA LEU A 104 0.19 -5.03 -7.45
C LEU A 104 -1.28 -4.69 -7.26
N ILE A 105 -1.63 -3.80 -6.32
CA ILE A 105 -3.00 -3.36 -6.05
C ILE A 105 -3.60 -2.71 -7.29
N VAL A 106 -2.88 -1.80 -7.95
CA VAL A 106 -3.35 -1.11 -9.16
C VAL A 106 -3.51 -2.07 -10.33
N ALA A 107 -2.56 -3.00 -10.51
CA ALA A 107 -2.60 -3.99 -11.59
C ALA A 107 -3.77 -5.00 -11.41
N GLU A 108 -4.16 -5.29 -10.18
CA GLU A 108 -5.13 -6.33 -9.82
C GLU A 108 -6.31 -5.79 -9.02
N LEU A 109 -6.72 -4.56 -9.34
CA LEU A 109 -7.73 -3.81 -8.58
C LEU A 109 -9.02 -4.60 -8.33
N THR A 110 -9.50 -5.35 -9.33
CA THR A 110 -10.70 -6.19 -9.19
C THR A 110 -10.50 -7.29 -8.15
N THR A 111 -9.38 -8.02 -8.22
CA THR A 111 -9.06 -9.07 -7.24
C THR A 111 -8.96 -8.51 -5.82
N VAL A 112 -8.32 -7.34 -5.67
CA VAL A 112 -8.14 -6.69 -4.37
C VAL A 112 -9.47 -6.17 -3.83
N ALA A 113 -10.36 -5.66 -4.71
CA ALA A 113 -11.71 -5.23 -4.35
C ALA A 113 -12.58 -6.41 -3.89
N ASP A 114 -12.54 -7.54 -4.60
CA ASP A 114 -13.26 -8.77 -4.24
C ASP A 114 -12.81 -9.32 -2.86
N LEU A 115 -11.57 -9.04 -2.48
CA LEU A 115 -11.04 -9.36 -1.15
C LEU A 115 -11.46 -8.37 -0.05
N GLY A 116 -12.16 -7.27 -0.39
CA GLY A 116 -12.62 -6.25 0.54
C GLY A 116 -11.50 -5.35 1.11
N LEU A 117 -10.36 -5.25 0.41
CA LEU A 117 -9.19 -4.50 0.88
C LEU A 117 -9.18 -3.02 0.44
N ILE A 118 -9.97 -2.66 -0.57
CA ILE A 118 -10.00 -1.30 -1.13
C ILE A 118 -10.68 -0.30 -0.19
N ASP A 119 -11.76 -0.70 0.48
CA ASP A 119 -12.56 0.21 1.32
C ASP A 119 -11.75 0.83 2.46
N ALA A 120 -10.85 0.04 3.06
CA ALA A 120 -9.94 0.53 4.10
C ALA A 120 -9.05 1.66 3.56
N MET A 121 -8.45 1.48 2.38
CA MET A 121 -7.55 2.47 1.76
C MET A 121 -8.28 3.77 1.39
N LEU A 122 -9.51 3.67 0.88
CA LEU A 122 -10.34 4.85 0.58
C LEU A 122 -10.72 5.59 1.86
N GLY A 123 -11.00 4.87 2.94
CA GLY A 123 -11.33 5.44 4.24
C GLY A 123 -10.21 6.27 4.86
N TRP A 124 -8.95 5.95 4.61
CA TRP A 124 -7.81 6.72 5.15
C TRP A 124 -7.79 8.17 4.65
N ARG A 125 -8.06 8.39 3.36
CA ARG A 125 -8.06 9.74 2.76
C ARG A 125 -9.10 10.65 3.42
N ASP A 126 -10.29 10.12 3.71
CA ASP A 126 -11.35 10.85 4.40
C ASP A 126 -10.96 11.17 5.85
N ARG A 127 -10.38 10.20 6.57
CA ARG A 127 -9.92 10.38 7.95
C ARG A 127 -8.78 11.40 8.03
N LEU A 128 -7.79 11.31 7.14
CA LEU A 128 -6.70 12.30 7.02
C LEU A 128 -7.24 13.69 6.65
N GLY A 129 -8.21 13.77 5.75
CA GLY A 129 -8.89 15.03 5.43
C GLY A 129 -9.56 15.67 6.65
N ARG A 130 -10.16 14.87 7.53
CA ARG A 130 -10.72 15.36 8.80
C ARG A 130 -9.66 15.81 9.81
N LEU A 131 -8.48 15.23 9.79
CA LEU A 131 -7.35 15.70 10.62
C LEU A 131 -6.86 17.07 10.17
N VAL A 132 -6.87 17.34 8.85
CA VAL A 132 -6.44 18.62 8.27
C VAL A 132 -7.50 19.72 8.44
N PHE A 133 -8.77 19.42 8.13
CA PHE A 133 -9.83 20.43 8.01
C PHE A 133 -10.86 20.41 9.14
N GLY A 134 -10.71 19.50 10.11
CA GLY A 134 -11.67 19.32 11.21
C GLY A 134 -12.74 18.27 10.89
N ARG A 135 -13.60 18.01 11.89
CA ARG A 135 -14.57 16.88 11.85
C ARG A 135 -15.60 16.95 10.72
N ASN A 136 -15.95 18.15 10.28
CA ASN A 136 -17.00 18.39 9.29
C ASN A 136 -16.45 19.25 8.13
N PRO A 137 -15.56 18.69 7.29
CA PRO A 137 -15.03 19.45 6.17
C PRO A 137 -16.12 19.75 5.12
N THR A 138 -16.04 20.91 4.50
CA THR A 138 -16.89 21.25 3.36
C THR A 138 -16.54 20.37 2.16
N LEU A 139 -17.42 20.32 1.15
CA LEU A 139 -17.13 19.59 -0.11
C LEU A 139 -15.81 20.07 -0.74
N ALA A 140 -15.56 21.39 -0.74
CA ALA A 140 -14.32 21.98 -1.26
C ALA A 140 -13.08 21.51 -0.49
N GLN A 141 -13.16 21.40 0.82
CA GLN A 141 -12.07 20.87 1.66
C GLN A 141 -11.86 19.37 1.46
N SER A 142 -12.95 18.60 1.38
CA SER A 142 -12.89 17.16 1.12
C SER A 142 -12.27 16.87 -0.26
N THR A 143 -12.66 17.62 -1.30
CA THR A 143 -12.07 17.45 -2.64
C THR A 143 -10.59 17.80 -2.67
N ARG A 144 -10.16 18.85 -1.98
CA ARG A 144 -8.74 19.20 -1.82
C ARG A 144 -7.96 18.11 -1.11
N ALA A 145 -8.51 17.53 -0.04
CA ALA A 145 -7.88 16.39 0.65
C ALA A 145 -7.72 15.18 -0.28
N VAL A 146 -8.76 14.82 -1.03
CA VAL A 146 -8.69 13.70 -2.00
C VAL A 146 -7.62 13.96 -3.06
N ILE A 147 -7.52 15.18 -3.60
CA ILE A 147 -6.49 15.54 -4.59
C ILE A 147 -5.10 15.45 -3.97
N ALA A 148 -4.88 16.00 -2.77
CA ALA A 148 -3.59 16.03 -2.10
C ALA A 148 -3.12 14.61 -1.74
N PHE A 149 -3.90 13.85 -0.98
CA PHE A 149 -3.52 12.51 -0.54
C PHE A 149 -3.56 11.48 -1.67
N GLY A 150 -4.47 11.61 -2.63
CA GLY A 150 -4.54 10.75 -3.81
C GLY A 150 -3.39 11.01 -4.77
N GLY A 151 -3.16 12.27 -5.14
CA GLY A 151 -2.07 12.66 -6.03
C GLY A 151 -0.69 12.31 -5.48
N LEU A 152 -0.51 12.38 -4.15
CA LEU A 152 0.71 11.94 -3.49
C LEU A 152 0.98 10.45 -3.73
N GLN A 153 0.00 9.58 -3.56
CA GLN A 153 0.11 8.14 -3.86
C GLN A 153 0.44 7.92 -5.35
N ASP A 154 -0.23 8.64 -6.24
CA ASP A 154 -0.03 8.52 -7.69
C ASP A 154 1.40 8.93 -8.08
N CYS A 155 1.98 9.98 -7.47
CA CYS A 155 3.37 10.37 -7.70
C CYS A 155 4.37 9.27 -7.31
N VAL A 156 4.16 8.59 -6.19
CA VAL A 156 5.02 7.45 -5.78
C VAL A 156 5.02 6.32 -6.81
N LEU A 157 3.88 6.08 -7.45
CA LEU A 157 3.75 5.04 -8.48
C LEU A 157 4.28 5.49 -9.85
N GLN A 158 4.09 6.78 -10.19
CA GLN A 158 4.42 7.31 -11.51
C GLN A 158 5.92 7.56 -11.69
N PHE A 159 6.66 7.83 -10.60
CA PHE A 159 8.07 8.18 -10.63
C PHE A 159 8.96 7.17 -9.87
N PRO A 160 8.99 5.88 -10.28
CA PRO A 160 9.66 4.81 -9.52
C PRO A 160 11.18 5.00 -9.41
N ASP A 161 11.80 5.69 -10.41
CA ASP A 161 13.25 5.90 -10.51
C ASP A 161 13.70 7.23 -9.90
N ALA A 162 12.76 8.07 -9.43
CA ALA A 162 13.11 9.35 -8.83
C ALA A 162 13.81 9.17 -7.47
N PRO A 163 14.85 9.96 -7.15
CA PRO A 163 15.48 9.94 -5.85
C PRO A 163 14.45 10.24 -4.74
N HIS A 164 14.41 9.42 -3.69
CA HIS A 164 13.42 9.51 -2.61
C HIS A 164 13.25 10.94 -2.08
N GLY A 165 14.35 11.62 -1.71
CA GLY A 165 14.30 12.96 -1.11
C GLY A 165 13.68 13.99 -2.05
N ALA A 166 14.11 14.01 -3.32
CA ALA A 166 13.59 14.94 -4.32
C ALA A 166 12.09 14.67 -4.61
N LEU A 167 11.73 13.39 -4.80
CA LEU A 167 10.33 13.03 -5.03
C LEU A 167 9.45 13.41 -3.84
N ARG A 168 9.94 13.17 -2.61
CA ARG A 168 9.21 13.52 -1.39
C ARG A 168 8.96 15.00 -1.30
N GLU A 169 9.99 15.83 -1.49
CA GLU A 169 9.90 17.29 -1.40
C GLU A 169 8.88 17.84 -2.42
N GLU A 170 9.06 17.54 -3.71
CA GLU A 170 8.18 18.03 -4.77
C GLU A 170 6.73 17.54 -4.61
N THR A 171 6.55 16.29 -4.21
CA THR A 171 5.20 15.71 -4.03
C THR A 171 4.49 16.32 -2.83
N VAL A 172 5.19 16.52 -1.71
CA VAL A 172 4.60 17.15 -0.51
C VAL A 172 4.27 18.61 -0.78
N ASP A 173 5.12 19.35 -1.47
CA ASP A 173 4.85 20.75 -1.83
C ASP A 173 3.65 20.86 -2.77
N GLY A 174 3.54 20.00 -3.76
CA GLY A 174 2.36 19.93 -4.62
C GLY A 174 1.08 19.58 -3.87
N ALA A 175 1.15 18.64 -2.93
CA ALA A 175 0.03 18.27 -2.08
C ALA A 175 -0.38 19.40 -1.11
N MET A 176 0.57 20.12 -0.52
CA MET A 176 0.29 21.32 0.29
C MET A 176 -0.43 22.39 -0.53
N ALA A 177 0.03 22.66 -1.76
CA ALA A 177 -0.65 23.59 -2.66
C ALA A 177 -2.09 23.14 -2.98
N ALA A 178 -2.31 21.85 -3.19
CA ALA A 178 -3.65 21.29 -3.42
C ALA A 178 -4.57 21.42 -2.21
N LEU A 179 -4.05 21.31 -0.98
CA LEU A 179 -4.81 21.58 0.25
C LEU A 179 -5.22 23.05 0.34
N GLY A 180 -4.43 23.97 -0.22
CA GLY A 180 -4.68 25.41 -0.20
C GLY A 180 -4.46 26.05 1.17
N ILE A 181 -3.47 25.56 1.89
CA ILE A 181 -3.05 26.01 3.23
C ILE A 181 -1.53 26.22 3.26
#